data_f39e10362c4efca0d5b26f5cca585114
#
_entry.id   f39e10362c4efca0d5b26f5cca585114
#
_cell.length_a   1.000
_cell.length_b   1.000
_cell.length_c   1.000
_cell.angle_alpha   90.00
_cell.angle_beta   90.00
_cell.angle_gamma   90.00
#
_symmetry.space_group_name_H-M   'P 1'
#
loop_
_entity.id
_entity.type
_entity.pdbx_description
1 polymer ?
#
loop_
_entity_poly.entity_id
_entity_poly.type
_entity_poly.pdbx_seq_one_letter_code
_entity_poly.pdbx_strand_id
1 'polypeptide(L)'
;MLGAVCIYVLIGMMFAFVYAAIDGIGSAPFFVQTSHATTPDFLYFSFITQTTVGYGDFTAAADLGRALSVLEALIGRLHLVTIIAVLVSRLSGRMVVTPTPEPVAGTASESTD
;
A
#
# COMPACT_ATOMS: atom_id res chain seq x y z
N MET A 1 9.57 -2.37 9.56
CA MET A 1 8.45 -1.41 9.48
C MET A 1 8.82 -0.17 8.69
N LEU A 2 9.86 0.55 9.07
CA LEU A 2 10.33 1.76 8.34
C LEU A 2 10.66 1.47 6.88
N GLY A 3 11.30 0.33 6.56
CA GLY A 3 11.61 -0.05 5.20
C GLY A 3 10.39 -0.20 4.29
N ALA A 4 9.30 -0.75 4.80
CA ALA A 4 8.06 -0.91 4.04
C ALA A 4 7.41 0.45 3.72
N VAL A 5 7.46 1.39 4.65
CA VAL A 5 6.98 2.77 4.43
C VAL A 5 7.88 3.49 3.42
N CYS A 6 9.21 3.31 3.52
CA CYS A 6 10.14 3.89 2.56
C CYS A 6 9.89 3.38 1.14
N ILE A 7 9.67 2.08 0.97
CA ILE A 7 9.33 1.50 -0.34
C ILE A 7 8.03 2.10 -0.87
N TYR A 8 7.03 2.26 -0.02
CA TYR A 8 5.75 2.87 -0.40
C TYR A 8 5.94 4.30 -0.93
N VAL A 9 6.71 5.11 -0.23
CA VAL A 9 7.03 6.49 -0.66
C VAL A 9 7.83 6.49 -1.96
N LEU A 10 8.81 5.59 -2.10
CA LEU A 10 9.62 5.47 -3.32
C LEU A 10 8.79 5.07 -4.54
N ILE A 11 7.80 4.22 -4.39
CA ILE A 11 6.87 3.87 -5.48
C ILE A 11 6.13 5.13 -5.95
N GLY A 12 5.57 5.92 -5.04
CA GLY A 12 4.88 7.17 -5.39
C GLY A 12 5.81 8.17 -6.08
N MET A 13 7.02 8.35 -5.57
CA MET A 13 8.01 9.21 -6.23
C MET A 13 8.37 8.71 -7.62
N MET A 14 8.55 7.41 -7.80
CA MET A 14 8.83 6.81 -9.10
C MET A 14 7.73 7.11 -10.11
N PHE A 15 6.46 6.91 -9.73
CA PHE A 15 5.33 7.23 -10.60
C PHE A 15 5.20 8.71 -10.91
N ALA A 16 5.45 9.59 -9.94
CA ALA A 16 5.49 11.03 -10.16
C ALA A 16 6.50 11.43 -11.24
N PHE A 17 7.71 10.84 -11.21
CA PHE A 17 8.72 11.07 -12.25
C PHE A 17 8.30 10.47 -13.61
N VAL A 18 7.64 9.33 -13.64
CA VAL A 18 7.10 8.75 -14.87
C VAL A 18 6.06 9.69 -15.50
N TYR A 19 5.16 10.25 -14.71
CA TYR A 19 4.17 11.21 -15.20
C TYR A 19 4.80 12.49 -15.71
N ALA A 20 5.78 13.02 -14.99
CA ALA A 20 6.55 14.20 -15.43
C ALA A 20 7.31 13.93 -16.73
N ALA A 21 7.86 12.72 -16.90
CA ALA A 21 8.54 12.32 -18.13
C ALA A 21 7.55 12.21 -19.31
N ILE A 22 6.35 11.68 -19.09
CA ILE A 22 5.31 11.60 -20.11
C ILE A 22 4.88 13.00 -20.55
N ASP A 23 4.73 13.92 -19.60
CA ASP A 23 4.41 15.33 -19.89
C ASP A 23 5.51 16.00 -20.71
N GLY A 24 6.77 15.77 -20.36
CA GLY A 24 7.93 16.35 -21.05
C GLY A 24 8.19 15.79 -22.46
N ILE A 25 7.82 14.56 -22.73
CA ILE A 25 8.00 13.90 -24.05
C ILE A 25 6.77 14.08 -24.92
N GLY A 26 5.59 14.22 -24.30
CA GLY A 26 4.31 14.36 -25.00
C GLY A 26 4.17 15.71 -25.68
N SER A 27 3.43 15.73 -26.79
CA SER A 27 3.03 16.98 -27.48
C SER A 27 1.79 17.62 -26.86
N ALA A 28 1.17 16.98 -25.87
CA ALA A 28 -0.02 17.45 -25.17
C ALA A 28 0.21 17.38 -23.65
N PRO A 29 -0.40 18.29 -22.86
CA PRO A 29 -0.25 18.30 -21.42
C PRO A 29 -0.78 17.00 -20.80
N PHE A 30 -0.10 16.53 -19.75
CA PHE A 30 -0.48 15.30 -19.03
C PHE A 30 -1.82 15.44 -18.31
N PHE A 31 -2.07 16.60 -17.69
CA PHE A 31 -3.32 16.86 -16.97
C PHE A 31 -4.35 17.59 -17.85
N VAL A 32 -5.61 17.28 -17.63
CA VAL A 32 -6.74 17.97 -18.30
C VAL A 32 -6.84 19.42 -17.82
N GLN A 33 -6.49 19.68 -16.55
CA GLN A 33 -6.77 20.92 -15.85
C GLN A 33 -5.70 21.99 -16.07
N THR A 34 -4.47 21.62 -16.43
CA THR A 34 -3.38 22.57 -16.61
C THR A 34 -2.44 22.14 -17.74
N SER A 35 -1.96 23.14 -18.49
CA SER A 35 -0.94 22.94 -19.51
C SER A 35 0.50 23.14 -18.98
N HIS A 36 0.64 23.61 -17.74
CA HIS A 36 1.93 23.89 -17.10
C HIS A 36 1.99 23.25 -15.71
N ALA A 37 2.03 21.91 -15.70
CA ALA A 37 2.19 21.18 -14.47
C ALA A 37 3.61 21.32 -13.91
N THR A 38 3.72 21.48 -12.60
CA THR A 38 4.98 21.57 -11.87
C THR A 38 5.32 20.23 -11.21
N THR A 39 6.58 20.04 -10.81
CA THR A 39 6.99 18.80 -10.09
C THR A 39 6.13 18.51 -8.86
N PRO A 40 5.78 19.48 -8.00
CA PRO A 40 4.83 19.26 -6.91
C PRO A 40 3.46 18.75 -7.36
N ASP A 41 2.95 19.14 -8.51
CA ASP A 41 1.66 18.69 -9.02
C ASP A 41 1.68 17.19 -9.36
N PHE A 42 2.77 16.71 -9.97
CA PHE A 42 2.98 15.30 -10.25
C PHE A 42 3.16 14.48 -8.98
N LEU A 43 3.89 14.98 -7.99
CA LEU A 43 4.03 14.33 -6.68
C LEU A 43 2.68 14.24 -5.97
N TYR A 44 1.94 15.34 -5.93
CA TYR A 44 0.62 15.37 -5.34
C TYR A 44 -0.32 14.37 -6.02
N PHE A 45 -0.39 14.38 -7.35
CA PHE A 45 -1.23 13.47 -8.13
C PHE A 45 -0.88 12.00 -7.87
N SER A 46 0.42 11.66 -7.88
CA SER A 46 0.88 10.30 -7.59
C SER A 46 0.47 9.86 -6.19
N PHE A 47 0.74 10.64 -5.16
CA PHE A 47 0.39 10.26 -3.79
C PHE A 47 -1.10 10.13 -3.54
N ILE A 48 -1.94 11.01 -4.08
CA ILE A 48 -3.40 10.88 -3.96
C ILE A 48 -3.96 9.69 -4.75
N THR A 49 -3.28 9.30 -5.83
CA THR A 49 -3.62 8.12 -6.64
C THR A 49 -3.18 6.85 -5.90
N GLN A 50 -1.94 6.80 -5.43
CA GLN A 50 -1.38 5.66 -4.71
C GLN A 50 -2.14 5.35 -3.42
N THR A 51 -2.53 6.37 -2.68
CA THR A 51 -3.36 6.24 -1.47
C THR A 51 -4.84 6.02 -1.77
N THR A 52 -5.23 6.03 -3.03
CA THR A 52 -6.62 5.90 -3.50
C THR A 52 -7.57 6.99 -3.00
N VAL A 53 -7.05 8.14 -2.59
CA VAL A 53 -7.86 9.31 -2.20
C VAL A 53 -8.55 9.93 -3.40
N GLY A 54 -7.80 10.20 -4.48
CA GLY A 54 -8.31 10.62 -5.78
C GLY A 54 -9.31 11.77 -5.70
N TYR A 55 -8.88 12.97 -5.29
CA TYR A 55 -9.80 14.13 -5.22
C TYR A 55 -10.44 14.50 -6.57
N GLY A 56 -9.76 14.17 -7.70
CA GLY A 56 -10.27 14.50 -9.03
C GLY A 56 -10.01 15.94 -9.47
N ASP A 57 -9.25 16.69 -8.71
CA ASP A 57 -8.78 18.03 -9.06
C ASP A 57 -7.71 18.01 -10.15
N PHE A 58 -6.91 16.94 -10.21
CA PHE A 58 -6.02 16.61 -11.31
C PHE A 58 -6.37 15.25 -11.90
N THR A 59 -6.51 15.19 -13.21
CA THR A 59 -6.81 13.95 -13.94
C THR A 59 -5.95 13.84 -15.19
N ALA A 60 -5.50 12.61 -15.48
CA ALA A 60 -4.74 12.34 -16.69
C ALA A 60 -5.59 12.52 -17.95
N ALA A 61 -5.07 13.26 -18.92
CA ALA A 61 -5.76 13.55 -20.16
C ALA A 61 -5.76 12.36 -21.13
N ALA A 62 -4.62 11.65 -21.23
CA ALA A 62 -4.42 10.55 -22.15
C ALA A 62 -4.70 9.19 -21.51
N ASP A 63 -5.08 8.23 -22.34
CA ASP A 63 -5.38 6.86 -21.92
C ASP A 63 -4.18 6.16 -21.25
N LEU A 64 -2.96 6.45 -21.73
CA LEU A 64 -1.74 5.93 -21.13
C LEU A 64 -1.59 6.41 -19.67
N GLY A 65 -1.78 7.70 -19.42
CA GLY A 65 -1.73 8.27 -18.08
C GLY A 65 -2.79 7.68 -17.17
N ARG A 66 -4.00 7.47 -17.69
CA ARG A 66 -5.10 6.83 -16.95
C ARG A 66 -4.77 5.37 -16.58
N ALA A 67 -4.24 4.61 -17.54
CA ALA A 67 -3.85 3.22 -17.30
C ALA A 67 -2.73 3.12 -16.25
N LEU A 68 -1.74 4.00 -16.32
CA LEU A 68 -0.66 4.06 -15.32
C LEU A 68 -1.18 4.45 -13.94
N SER A 69 -2.14 5.37 -13.86
CA SER A 69 -2.76 5.76 -12.58
C SER A 69 -3.50 4.59 -11.92
N VAL A 70 -4.19 3.78 -12.71
CA VAL A 70 -4.85 2.56 -12.20
C VAL A 70 -3.81 1.55 -11.72
N LEU A 71 -2.74 1.36 -12.48
CA LEU A 71 -1.65 0.46 -12.10
C LEU A 71 -0.98 0.92 -10.80
N GLU A 72 -0.69 2.20 -10.66
CA GLU A 72 -0.14 2.80 -9.43
C GLU A 72 -1.06 2.55 -8.23
N ALA A 73 -2.34 2.82 -8.37
CA ALA A 73 -3.33 2.60 -7.31
C ALA A 73 -3.39 1.14 -6.88
N LEU A 74 -3.33 0.19 -7.83
CA LEU A 74 -3.30 -1.24 -7.53
C LEU A 74 -2.03 -1.65 -6.79
N ILE A 75 -0.86 -1.20 -7.26
CA ILE A 75 0.44 -1.50 -6.63
C ILE A 75 0.45 -0.94 -5.20
N GLY A 76 0.06 0.32 -5.02
CA GLY A 76 -0.02 0.95 -3.70
C GLY A 76 -0.93 0.19 -2.74
N ARG A 77 -2.08 -0.23 -3.22
CA ARG A 77 -3.06 -0.99 -2.42
C ARG A 77 -2.55 -2.37 -2.02
N LEU A 78 -1.99 -3.11 -2.97
CA LEU A 78 -1.42 -4.43 -2.70
C LEU A 78 -0.27 -4.35 -1.70
N HIS A 79 0.58 -3.34 -1.83
CA HIS A 79 1.69 -3.09 -0.90
C HIS A 79 1.18 -2.84 0.52
N LEU A 80 0.19 -1.96 0.70
CA LEU A 80 -0.41 -1.68 2.00
C LEU A 80 -1.05 -2.91 2.63
N VAL A 81 -1.82 -3.69 1.86
CA VAL A 81 -2.44 -4.94 2.35
C VAL A 81 -1.38 -5.94 2.80
N THR A 82 -0.29 -6.07 2.05
CA THR A 82 0.83 -6.94 2.41
C THR A 82 1.50 -6.51 3.71
N ILE A 83 1.74 -5.21 3.90
CA ILE A 83 2.32 -4.68 5.15
C ILE A 83 1.42 -5.00 6.33
N ILE A 84 0.11 -4.74 6.20
CA ILE A 84 -0.86 -5.00 7.26
C ILE A 84 -0.91 -6.49 7.59
N ALA A 85 -0.94 -7.35 6.58
CA ALA A 85 -0.96 -8.80 6.76
C ALA A 85 0.28 -9.31 7.50
N VAL A 86 1.47 -8.83 7.14
CA VAL A 86 2.72 -9.17 7.81
C VAL A 86 2.73 -8.66 9.25
N LEU A 87 2.24 -7.45 9.49
CA LEU A 87 2.15 -6.87 10.83
C LEU A 87 1.23 -7.68 11.74
N VAL A 88 0.04 -8.00 11.25
CA VAL A 88 -0.94 -8.82 12.00
C VAL A 88 -0.38 -10.21 12.27
N SER A 89 0.26 -10.84 11.30
CA SER A 89 0.91 -12.15 11.47
C SER A 89 1.98 -12.14 12.57
N ARG A 90 2.80 -11.10 12.61
CA ARG A 90 3.83 -10.96 13.66
C ARG A 90 3.25 -10.72 15.04
N LEU A 91 2.17 -9.95 15.15
CA LEU A 91 1.47 -9.70 16.39
C LEU A 91 0.75 -10.96 16.89
N SER A 92 0.09 -11.71 16.00
CA SER A 92 -0.59 -12.96 16.33
C SER A 92 0.39 -14.05 16.77
N GLY A 93 1.58 -14.11 16.16
CA GLY A 93 2.63 -15.04 16.58
C GLY A 93 3.16 -14.78 18.00
N ARG A 94 2.99 -13.57 18.52
CA ARG A 94 3.30 -13.24 19.92
C ARG A 94 2.19 -13.60 20.90
N MET A 95 0.97 -13.80 20.40
CA MET A 95 -0.20 -14.15 21.20
C MET A 95 -0.52 -15.67 21.13
N VAL A 96 0.42 -16.51 20.71
CA VAL A 96 0.27 -17.94 20.92
C VAL A 96 0.40 -18.17 22.44
N VAL A 97 -0.74 -18.11 23.11
CA VAL A 97 -0.91 -18.62 24.44
C VAL A 97 -0.54 -20.09 24.36
N THR A 98 0.56 -20.47 24.99
CA THR A 98 0.85 -21.88 25.23
C THR A 98 -0.41 -22.47 25.90
N PRO A 99 -1.05 -23.47 25.33
CA PRO A 99 -2.14 -24.12 26.01
C PRO A 99 -1.58 -24.66 27.33
N THR A 100 -2.12 -24.16 28.42
CA THR A 100 -1.80 -24.68 29.73
C THR A 100 -2.14 -26.17 29.69
N PRO A 101 -1.20 -27.08 29.92
CA PRO A 101 -1.56 -28.48 29.96
C PRO A 101 -2.60 -28.64 31.07
N GLU A 102 -3.77 -29.08 30.67
CA GLU A 102 -4.81 -29.42 31.65
C GLU A 102 -4.22 -30.42 32.62
N PRO A 103 -4.34 -30.17 33.95
CA PRO A 103 -3.91 -31.16 34.90
C PRO A 103 -4.68 -32.44 34.59
N VAL A 104 -3.97 -33.47 34.21
CA VAL A 104 -4.55 -34.80 34.09
C VAL A 104 -5.22 -35.09 35.44
N ALA A 105 -6.52 -35.15 35.43
CA ALA A 105 -7.28 -35.56 36.60
C ALA A 105 -6.66 -36.85 37.12
N GLY A 106 -6.03 -36.76 38.30
CA GLY A 106 -5.37 -37.88 38.86
C GLY A 106 -6.31 -39.05 38.91
N THR A 107 -5.86 -40.18 38.44
CA THR A 107 -6.53 -41.44 38.65
C THR A 107 -6.81 -41.57 40.15
N ALA A 108 -8.06 -41.54 40.52
CA ALA A 108 -8.46 -41.91 41.84
C ALA A 108 -7.85 -43.31 42.12
N SER A 109 -6.92 -43.36 43.01
CA SER A 109 -6.42 -44.63 43.46
C SER A 109 -7.56 -45.34 44.17
N GLU A 110 -8.12 -46.26 43.52
CA GLU A 110 -8.98 -47.23 44.12
C GLU A 110 -8.14 -48.08 45.09
N SER A 111 -8.13 -47.69 46.31
CA SER A 111 -7.69 -48.63 47.35
C SER A 111 -8.90 -49.38 47.82
N THR A 112 -9.08 -50.53 47.38
CA THR A 112 -9.87 -51.56 48.03
C THR A 112 -9.09 -52.25 49.12
N ASP A 113 -9.67 -52.28 50.17
CA ASP A 113 -9.75 -52.87 51.29
C ASP A 113 -9.98 -53.92 52.02
#